data_427b895c292e1ca2288d1344d8182bec
#
_entry.id   427b895c292e1ca2288d1344d8182bec
#
_cell.length_a   1.000
_cell.length_b   1.000
_cell.length_c   1.000
_cell.angle_alpha   90.00
_cell.angle_beta   90.00
_cell.angle_gamma   90.00
#
_symmetry.space_group_name_H-M   'P 1'
#
loop_
_entity.id
_entity.type
_entity.pdbx_description
1 polymer ?
#
loop_
_entity_poly.entity_id
_entity_poly.type
_entity_poly.pdbx_seq_one_letter_code
_entity_poly.pdbx_strand_id
1 'polypeptide(L)'
;VEKVEVTSASGMTTVSKAGSTLQMKAAVTPAEAINKGVTWSVTTKSGSAAATIDENGLLSAGTANGVVTVKATSKENAEISGTCEITVAIPDVTAQSEIIEDCSDDKNSKNPKITWSETGWSNPYTGEADKHHGGTKTETSTEGAWFSYTFTGTGIKFYAQKNNTQGKFTVELDGKAESDAVLWEEKSGGSPQQCVFEKTDLENTEHTIKFTAATDHGNINVNIDYLEVFTPAAASVDKSALQAAIEKYSGLNKDDYAENLWNEFKTAYDNA
;
A
#
# COMPACT_ATOMS: atom_id res chain seq x y z
N VAL A 1 -9.55 11.77 -44.29
CA VAL A 1 -10.06 11.51 -42.93
C VAL A 1 -11.06 12.60 -42.59
N GLU A 2 -12.24 12.21 -42.11
CA GLU A 2 -13.33 13.12 -41.71
C GLU A 2 -13.49 13.20 -40.20
N LYS A 3 -13.19 12.12 -39.47
CA LYS A 3 -13.32 12.02 -38.02
C LYS A 3 -12.27 11.07 -37.44
N VAL A 4 -11.81 11.42 -36.24
CA VAL A 4 -11.08 10.52 -35.34
C VAL A 4 -11.89 10.39 -34.03
N GLU A 5 -12.16 9.17 -33.60
CA GLU A 5 -12.81 8.89 -32.33
C GLU A 5 -11.84 8.14 -31.41
N VAL A 6 -11.70 8.60 -30.16
CA VAL A 6 -10.76 8.04 -29.19
C VAL A 6 -11.52 7.35 -28.07
N THR A 7 -11.16 6.11 -27.77
CA THR A 7 -11.72 5.32 -26.68
C THR A 7 -10.62 4.51 -26.01
N SER A 8 -10.88 3.96 -24.83
CA SER A 8 -10.02 2.92 -24.28
C SER A 8 -10.39 1.55 -24.84
N ALA A 9 -9.41 0.66 -24.98
CA ALA A 9 -9.63 -0.69 -25.49
C ALA A 9 -10.55 -1.53 -24.61
N SER A 10 -10.53 -1.29 -23.31
CA SER A 10 -11.35 -1.96 -22.29
C SER A 10 -12.69 -1.26 -22.00
N GLY A 11 -12.94 -0.08 -22.59
CA GLY A 11 -14.06 0.78 -22.23
C GLY A 11 -13.90 1.55 -20.91
N MET A 12 -12.83 1.30 -20.15
CA MET A 12 -12.55 2.02 -18.89
C MET A 12 -12.12 3.45 -19.17
N THR A 13 -12.59 4.37 -18.34
CA THR A 13 -12.22 5.80 -18.36
C THR A 13 -11.56 6.24 -17.05
N THR A 14 -11.30 5.29 -16.16
CA THR A 14 -10.64 5.55 -14.87
C THR A 14 -9.47 4.61 -14.69
N VAL A 15 -8.38 5.14 -14.14
CA VAL A 15 -7.18 4.40 -13.73
C VAL A 15 -7.00 4.62 -12.23
N SER A 16 -6.99 3.55 -11.44
CA SER A 16 -6.97 3.59 -9.97
C SER A 16 -5.67 3.10 -9.32
N LYS A 17 -4.63 2.87 -10.12
CA LYS A 17 -3.32 2.45 -9.60
C LYS A 17 -2.20 3.26 -10.25
N ALA A 18 -1.31 3.81 -9.43
CA ALA A 18 -0.12 4.51 -9.89
C ALA A 18 0.73 3.62 -10.82
N GLY A 19 1.24 4.18 -11.90
CA GLY A 19 2.07 3.48 -12.88
C GLY A 19 1.33 2.44 -13.72
N SER A 20 0.02 2.21 -13.54
CA SER A 20 -0.72 1.27 -14.38
C SER A 20 -0.95 1.85 -15.77
N THR A 21 -1.17 0.97 -16.72
CA THR A 21 -1.32 1.31 -18.14
C THR A 21 -2.74 1.08 -18.64
N LEU A 22 -3.16 1.87 -19.63
CA LEU A 22 -4.44 1.75 -20.30
C LEU A 22 -4.23 1.86 -21.81
N GLN A 23 -4.59 0.82 -22.56
CA GLN A 23 -4.50 0.85 -24.01
C GLN A 23 -5.62 1.71 -24.61
N MET A 24 -5.25 2.77 -25.32
CA MET A 24 -6.16 3.63 -26.07
C MET A 24 -6.31 3.15 -27.51
N LYS A 25 -7.46 3.45 -28.10
CA LYS A 25 -7.78 3.16 -29.51
C LYS A 25 -8.26 4.42 -30.21
N ALA A 26 -7.87 4.57 -31.47
CA ALA A 26 -8.39 5.61 -32.35
C ALA A 26 -9.12 4.94 -33.54
N ALA A 27 -10.37 5.30 -33.73
CA ALA A 27 -11.14 4.91 -34.90
C ALA A 27 -11.17 6.08 -35.90
N VAL A 28 -10.69 5.85 -37.11
CA VAL A 28 -10.61 6.84 -38.18
C VAL A 28 -11.74 6.58 -39.20
N THR A 29 -12.49 7.61 -39.51
CA THR A 29 -13.60 7.58 -40.47
C THR A 29 -13.28 8.48 -41.70
N PRO A 30 -13.64 8.09 -42.94
CA PRO A 30 -14.29 6.83 -43.30
C PRO A 30 -13.35 5.62 -43.22
N ALA A 31 -13.94 4.41 -43.20
CA ALA A 31 -13.17 3.16 -43.07
C ALA A 31 -12.23 2.94 -44.28
N GLU A 32 -12.50 3.58 -45.41
CA GLU A 32 -11.73 3.53 -46.66
C GLU A 32 -10.59 4.58 -46.71
N ALA A 33 -10.39 5.39 -45.62
CA ALA A 33 -9.29 6.35 -45.58
C ALA A 33 -7.95 5.66 -45.82
N ILE A 34 -7.14 6.27 -46.72
CA ILE A 34 -5.87 5.70 -47.21
C ILE A 34 -4.87 5.62 -46.04
N ASN A 35 -4.82 6.66 -45.20
CA ASN A 35 -3.94 6.69 -44.02
C ASN A 35 -4.77 6.82 -42.75
N LYS A 36 -4.86 5.73 -41.98
CA LYS A 36 -5.54 5.68 -40.69
C LYS A 36 -4.60 5.93 -39.50
N GLY A 37 -3.33 6.23 -39.78
CA GLY A 37 -2.36 6.52 -38.76
C GLY A 37 -2.71 7.78 -37.95
N VAL A 38 -2.47 7.72 -36.65
CA VAL A 38 -2.64 8.87 -35.72
C VAL A 38 -1.35 9.15 -34.98
N THR A 39 -1.25 10.37 -34.46
CA THR A 39 -0.24 10.77 -33.49
C THR A 39 -0.93 10.97 -32.15
N TRP A 40 -0.40 10.34 -31.12
CA TRP A 40 -0.93 10.41 -29.76
C TRP A 40 -0.31 11.55 -28.97
N SER A 41 -1.11 12.17 -28.13
CA SER A 41 -0.66 13.11 -27.10
C SER A 41 -1.58 13.05 -25.89
N VAL A 42 -1.06 13.45 -24.72
CA VAL A 42 -1.81 13.53 -23.49
C VAL A 42 -1.51 14.86 -22.79
N THR A 43 -2.52 15.48 -22.21
CA THR A 43 -2.39 16.74 -21.44
C THR A 43 -3.20 16.64 -20.18
N THR A 44 -2.72 17.27 -19.10
CA THR A 44 -3.48 17.39 -17.86
C THR A 44 -4.63 18.37 -18.06
N LYS A 45 -5.86 17.94 -17.77
CA LYS A 45 -7.06 18.77 -17.79
C LYS A 45 -7.35 19.41 -16.44
N SER A 46 -7.22 18.62 -15.36
CA SER A 46 -7.45 19.08 -13.99
C SER A 46 -6.65 18.26 -12.99
N GLY A 47 -6.44 18.81 -11.80
CA GLY A 47 -5.60 18.19 -10.76
C GLY A 47 -4.12 18.19 -11.14
N SER A 48 -3.37 17.31 -10.55
CA SER A 48 -1.92 17.14 -10.77
C SER A 48 -1.57 15.85 -11.50
N ALA A 49 -2.55 15.18 -12.13
CA ALA A 49 -2.33 13.94 -12.85
C ALA A 49 -1.27 14.12 -13.93
N ALA A 50 -0.16 13.43 -13.80
CA ALA A 50 0.85 13.31 -14.85
C ALA A 50 0.69 11.94 -15.50
N ALA A 51 0.50 11.91 -16.81
CA ALA A 51 0.44 10.69 -17.59
C ALA A 51 1.26 10.84 -18.86
N THR A 52 1.76 9.73 -19.36
CA THR A 52 2.46 9.67 -20.65
C THR A 52 1.69 8.74 -21.58
N ILE A 53 1.81 8.96 -22.88
CA ILE A 53 1.26 8.06 -23.89
C ILE A 53 2.32 7.79 -24.96
N ASP A 54 2.47 6.54 -25.35
CA ASP A 54 3.41 6.15 -26.38
C ASP A 54 2.82 6.24 -27.80
N GLU A 55 3.63 5.97 -28.81
CA GLU A 55 3.22 5.98 -30.21
C GLU A 55 2.17 4.91 -30.56
N ASN A 56 2.02 3.87 -29.74
CA ASN A 56 1.05 2.79 -29.89
C ASN A 56 -0.26 3.07 -29.14
N GLY A 57 -0.35 4.21 -28.47
CA GLY A 57 -1.52 4.59 -27.69
C GLY A 57 -1.59 3.93 -26.31
N LEU A 58 -0.46 3.45 -25.75
CA LEU A 58 -0.40 2.94 -24.39
C LEU A 58 -0.23 4.12 -23.44
N LEU A 59 -1.30 4.45 -22.74
CA LEU A 59 -1.31 5.45 -21.67
C LEU A 59 -0.73 4.86 -20.39
N SER A 60 0.23 5.54 -19.77
CA SER A 60 0.80 5.20 -18.45
C SER A 60 0.43 6.29 -17.46
N ALA A 61 -0.28 5.92 -16.40
CA ALA A 61 -0.72 6.84 -15.36
C ALA A 61 0.45 7.25 -14.45
N GLY A 62 0.50 8.51 -14.06
CA GLY A 62 1.41 9.01 -13.02
C GLY A 62 0.96 8.63 -11.60
N THR A 63 1.50 9.33 -10.62
CA THR A 63 1.27 9.06 -9.17
C THR A 63 0.25 9.99 -8.53
N ALA A 64 -0.21 11.05 -9.22
CA ALA A 64 -1.10 12.06 -8.67
C ALA A 64 -2.49 12.01 -9.32
N ASN A 65 -3.51 12.36 -8.56
CA ASN A 65 -4.90 12.36 -8.98
C ASN A 65 -5.25 13.54 -9.89
N GLY A 66 -6.22 13.31 -10.78
CA GLY A 66 -6.73 14.34 -11.68
C GLY A 66 -7.32 13.75 -12.95
N VAL A 67 -7.59 14.59 -13.94
CA VAL A 67 -8.09 14.18 -15.23
C VAL A 67 -7.08 14.55 -16.32
N VAL A 68 -6.80 13.61 -17.19
CA VAL A 68 -5.99 13.85 -18.38
C VAL A 68 -6.86 13.73 -19.64
N THR A 69 -6.55 14.55 -20.65
CA THR A 69 -7.15 14.47 -21.98
C THR A 69 -6.17 13.75 -22.90
N VAL A 70 -6.55 12.58 -23.36
CA VAL A 70 -5.84 11.86 -24.42
C VAL A 70 -6.36 12.34 -25.77
N LYS A 71 -5.46 12.69 -26.67
CA LYS A 71 -5.77 13.17 -28.02
C LYS A 71 -5.07 12.29 -29.07
N ALA A 72 -5.83 11.91 -30.09
CA ALA A 72 -5.30 11.31 -31.30
C ALA A 72 -5.52 12.26 -32.48
N THR A 73 -4.46 12.62 -33.19
CA THR A 73 -4.51 13.53 -34.35
C THR A 73 -4.19 12.71 -35.60
N SER A 74 -5.00 12.86 -36.65
CA SER A 74 -4.78 12.17 -37.94
C SER A 74 -3.44 12.56 -38.55
N LYS A 75 -2.68 11.56 -39.03
CA LYS A 75 -1.45 11.79 -39.80
C LYS A 75 -1.72 12.26 -41.22
N GLU A 76 -2.94 12.05 -41.75
CA GLU A 76 -3.35 12.52 -43.07
C GLU A 76 -3.77 13.98 -43.05
N ASN A 77 -4.50 14.40 -41.99
CA ASN A 77 -4.95 15.78 -41.84
C ASN A 77 -4.84 16.17 -40.36
N ALA A 78 -3.88 17.01 -40.04
CA ALA A 78 -3.58 17.44 -38.66
C ALA A 78 -4.69 18.29 -38.01
N GLU A 79 -5.66 18.79 -38.77
CA GLU A 79 -6.83 19.50 -38.24
C GLU A 79 -7.90 18.55 -37.71
N ILE A 80 -7.84 17.27 -38.06
CA ILE A 80 -8.77 16.25 -37.60
C ILE A 80 -8.20 15.49 -36.44
N SER A 81 -8.86 15.59 -35.31
CA SER A 81 -8.47 14.90 -34.08
C SER A 81 -9.68 14.47 -33.25
N GLY A 82 -9.48 13.49 -32.38
CA GLY A 82 -10.44 13.09 -31.37
C GLY A 82 -9.80 13.10 -29.98
N THR A 83 -10.62 13.18 -28.95
CA THR A 83 -10.16 13.21 -27.55
C THR A 83 -10.97 12.23 -26.70
N CYS A 84 -10.34 11.74 -25.63
CA CYS A 84 -10.97 10.96 -24.57
C CYS A 84 -10.41 11.43 -23.22
N GLU A 85 -11.27 11.64 -22.25
CA GLU A 85 -10.87 11.99 -20.90
C GLU A 85 -10.68 10.73 -20.06
N ILE A 86 -9.54 10.67 -19.37
CA ILE A 86 -9.21 9.59 -18.45
C ILE A 86 -9.00 10.18 -17.07
N THR A 87 -9.76 9.68 -16.11
CA THR A 87 -9.60 10.03 -14.70
C THR A 87 -8.49 9.18 -14.09
N VAL A 88 -7.49 9.81 -13.51
CA VAL A 88 -6.50 9.18 -12.64
C VAL A 88 -6.99 9.39 -11.20
N ALA A 89 -7.53 8.33 -10.61
CA ALA A 89 -8.10 8.33 -9.27
C ALA A 89 -7.36 7.29 -8.41
N ILE A 90 -6.10 7.60 -8.12
CA ILE A 90 -5.28 6.75 -7.25
C ILE A 90 -5.78 7.01 -5.83
N PRO A 91 -6.25 5.98 -5.11
CA PRO A 91 -6.64 6.14 -3.71
C PRO A 91 -5.49 6.75 -2.92
N ASP A 92 -5.78 7.75 -2.09
CA ASP A 92 -4.83 8.23 -1.10
C ASP A 92 -4.68 7.12 -0.05
N VAL A 93 -3.76 6.21 -0.32
CA VAL A 93 -3.39 5.14 0.59
C VAL A 93 -2.41 5.72 1.61
N THR A 94 -2.93 6.49 2.57
CA THR A 94 -2.16 6.74 3.78
C THR A 94 -1.88 5.38 4.39
N ALA A 95 -0.60 5.02 4.45
CA ALA A 95 -0.18 3.78 5.09
C ALA A 95 -0.76 3.78 6.51
N GLN A 96 -1.54 2.75 6.83
CA GLN A 96 -1.93 2.49 8.22
C GLN A 96 -0.78 1.75 8.88
N SER A 97 -0.51 2.08 10.13
CA SER A 97 0.43 1.31 10.92
C SER A 97 -0.28 0.61 12.07
N GLU A 98 0.14 -0.61 12.35
CA GLU A 98 -0.23 -1.39 13.53
C GLU A 98 1.00 -1.53 14.41
N ILE A 99 0.84 -1.21 15.70
CA ILE A 99 1.87 -1.43 16.70
C ILE A 99 1.72 -2.84 17.28
N ILE A 100 2.81 -3.56 17.32
CA ILE A 100 2.92 -4.89 17.91
C ILE A 100 3.86 -4.78 19.12
N GLU A 101 3.29 -4.77 20.31
CA GLU A 101 4.01 -4.66 21.57
C GLU A 101 4.88 -5.91 21.82
N ASP A 102 5.91 -5.75 22.65
CA ASP A 102 6.74 -6.85 23.13
C ASP A 102 6.02 -7.80 24.08
N CYS A 103 4.92 -7.34 24.70
CA CYS A 103 4.18 -8.03 25.74
C CYS A 103 2.71 -8.28 25.40
N SER A 104 2.07 -9.13 26.20
CA SER A 104 0.61 -9.31 26.26
C SER A 104 -0.08 -8.09 26.88
N ASP A 105 -1.38 -7.97 26.67
CA ASP A 105 -2.20 -6.86 27.17
C ASP A 105 -2.11 -6.68 28.71
N ASP A 106 -1.90 -7.77 29.46
CA ASP A 106 -1.72 -7.75 30.92
C ASP A 106 -0.28 -7.40 31.37
N LYS A 107 0.65 -7.24 30.42
CA LYS A 107 2.08 -6.93 30.64
C LYS A 107 2.86 -7.96 31.47
N ASN A 108 2.31 -9.14 31.68
CA ASN A 108 2.94 -10.19 32.50
C ASN A 108 3.65 -11.28 31.69
N SER A 109 3.38 -11.34 30.41
CA SER A 109 3.97 -12.31 29.49
C SER A 109 4.36 -11.69 28.16
N LYS A 110 5.21 -12.37 27.43
CA LYS A 110 5.62 -11.98 26.08
C LYS A 110 4.41 -12.04 25.14
N ASN A 111 4.41 -11.17 24.12
CA ASN A 111 3.32 -11.13 23.15
C ASN A 111 3.14 -12.48 22.44
N PRO A 112 1.95 -13.08 22.46
CA PRO A 112 1.70 -14.38 21.83
C PRO A 112 1.64 -14.28 20.29
N LYS A 113 1.52 -13.10 19.71
CA LYS A 113 1.59 -12.90 18.25
C LYS A 113 3.04 -12.98 17.74
N ILE A 114 4.04 -12.83 18.61
CA ILE A 114 5.46 -12.94 18.30
C ILE A 114 5.90 -14.36 18.64
N THR A 115 6.63 -15.01 17.74
CA THR A 115 7.24 -16.31 18.00
C THR A 115 8.61 -16.10 18.62
N TRP A 116 8.87 -16.77 19.74
CA TRP A 116 10.10 -16.63 20.53
C TRP A 116 10.87 -17.95 20.57
N SER A 117 12.21 -17.88 20.60
CA SER A 117 13.01 -19.04 20.95
C SER A 117 12.61 -19.57 22.35
N GLU A 118 12.71 -20.87 22.56
CA GLU A 118 12.26 -21.53 23.80
C GLU A 118 12.95 -20.98 25.07
N THR A 119 14.19 -20.56 24.93
CA THR A 119 15.02 -20.08 26.05
C THR A 119 15.63 -18.72 25.75
N GLY A 120 16.09 -18.05 26.81
CA GLY A 120 16.94 -16.87 26.75
C GLY A 120 16.20 -15.54 26.98
N TRP A 121 14.90 -15.49 26.81
CA TRP A 121 14.12 -14.26 26.97
C TRP A 121 13.59 -14.07 28.38
N SER A 122 13.71 -12.85 28.93
CA SER A 122 13.05 -12.44 30.16
C SER A 122 11.53 -12.31 29.99
N ASN A 123 10.80 -12.20 31.09
CA ASN A 123 9.46 -11.63 31.07
C ASN A 123 9.56 -10.11 30.81
N PRO A 124 8.47 -9.49 30.34
CA PRO A 124 8.46 -8.05 30.10
C PRO A 124 8.89 -7.25 31.34
N TYR A 125 9.76 -6.27 31.14
CA TYR A 125 10.28 -5.40 32.19
C TYR A 125 9.46 -4.12 32.27
N THR A 126 8.94 -3.78 33.44
CA THR A 126 8.05 -2.62 33.68
C THR A 126 8.70 -1.52 34.49
N GLY A 127 9.97 -1.67 34.93
CA GLY A 127 10.62 -0.75 35.84
C GLY A 127 10.89 0.66 35.32
N GLU A 128 10.83 0.86 34.02
CA GLU A 128 11.01 2.14 33.33
C GLU A 128 9.86 2.40 32.35
N ALA A 129 8.63 2.20 32.79
CA ALA A 129 7.43 2.22 31.98
C ALA A 129 7.22 3.53 31.19
N ASP A 130 7.71 4.64 31.70
CA ASP A 130 7.67 5.96 31.06
C ASP A 130 8.62 6.10 29.84
N LYS A 131 9.58 5.17 29.72
CA LYS A 131 10.58 5.18 28.65
C LYS A 131 10.24 4.25 27.48
N HIS A 132 9.30 3.33 27.66
CA HIS A 132 8.96 2.29 26.69
C HIS A 132 7.53 2.42 26.19
N HIS A 133 7.31 2.09 24.93
CA HIS A 133 5.97 2.01 24.36
C HIS A 133 5.18 0.94 25.14
N GLY A 134 3.90 1.13 25.32
CA GLY A 134 3.12 0.19 26.14
C GLY A 134 3.58 0.10 27.63
N GLY A 135 4.73 0.67 27.98
CA GLY A 135 5.32 0.67 29.31
C GLY A 135 6.15 -0.56 29.64
N THR A 136 6.60 -1.31 28.63
CA THR A 136 7.39 -2.54 28.79
C THR A 136 8.51 -2.65 27.76
N LYS A 137 9.49 -3.49 28.05
CA LYS A 137 10.44 -4.05 27.07
C LYS A 137 10.77 -5.48 27.46
N THR A 138 11.04 -6.32 26.49
CA THR A 138 11.50 -7.71 26.69
C THR A 138 12.97 -7.83 26.29
N GLU A 139 13.79 -8.50 27.11
CA GLU A 139 15.24 -8.51 26.98
C GLU A 139 15.81 -9.93 26.92
N THR A 140 16.97 -10.07 26.30
CA THR A 140 17.81 -11.27 26.36
C THR A 140 19.28 -10.92 26.43
N SER A 141 20.06 -11.76 27.13
CA SER A 141 21.54 -11.80 27.09
C SER A 141 22.06 -13.14 26.58
N THR A 142 21.22 -13.88 25.90
CA THR A 142 21.57 -15.20 25.33
C THR A 142 21.88 -15.05 23.85
N GLU A 143 23.12 -15.29 23.46
CA GLU A 143 23.52 -15.29 22.05
C GLU A 143 22.75 -16.35 21.27
N GLY A 144 22.25 -15.99 20.10
CA GLY A 144 21.44 -16.85 19.28
C GLY A 144 19.96 -16.96 19.71
N ALA A 145 19.54 -16.35 20.83
CA ALA A 145 18.12 -16.20 21.12
C ALA A 145 17.45 -15.37 20.03
N TRP A 146 16.26 -15.77 19.62
CA TRP A 146 15.59 -15.11 18.50
C TRP A 146 14.11 -14.86 18.77
N PHE A 147 13.57 -13.91 18.06
CA PHE A 147 12.13 -13.76 17.87
C PHE A 147 11.80 -13.57 16.39
N SER A 148 10.60 -13.96 15.99
CA SER A 148 10.10 -13.72 14.64
C SER A 148 8.66 -13.28 14.66
N TYR A 149 8.28 -12.51 13.63
CA TYR A 149 6.94 -12.02 13.44
C TYR A 149 6.52 -12.20 11.97
N THR A 150 5.31 -12.72 11.76
CA THR A 150 4.71 -12.84 10.43
C THR A 150 3.63 -11.78 10.28
N PHE A 151 3.68 -11.03 9.18
CA PHE A 151 2.76 -9.93 8.90
C PHE A 151 2.40 -9.87 7.43
N THR A 152 1.24 -9.29 7.13
CA THR A 152 0.88 -8.88 5.77
C THR A 152 0.99 -7.37 5.69
N GLY A 153 1.79 -6.84 4.77
CA GLY A 153 2.00 -5.40 4.71
C GLY A 153 3.08 -4.98 3.72
N THR A 154 3.35 -3.68 3.69
CA THR A 154 4.32 -3.04 2.79
C THR A 154 5.59 -2.59 3.49
N GLY A 155 5.71 -2.84 4.79
CA GLY A 155 6.90 -2.49 5.53
C GLY A 155 6.80 -2.81 7.02
N ILE A 156 7.95 -2.77 7.67
CA ILE A 156 8.08 -2.99 9.11
C ILE A 156 9.22 -2.14 9.68
N LYS A 157 9.01 -1.61 10.87
CA LYS A 157 10.05 -1.00 11.71
C LYS A 157 10.17 -1.75 13.01
N PHE A 158 11.38 -1.80 13.54
CA PHE A 158 11.68 -2.36 14.84
C PHE A 158 12.25 -1.28 15.76
N TYR A 159 11.66 -1.15 16.93
CA TYR A 159 12.05 -0.18 17.94
C TYR A 159 12.58 -0.86 19.19
N ALA A 160 13.68 -0.32 19.70
CA ALA A 160 14.37 -0.82 20.87
C ALA A 160 15.05 0.31 21.65
N GLN A 161 15.48 0.03 22.87
CA GLN A 161 16.37 0.92 23.61
C GLN A 161 17.81 0.71 23.14
N LYS A 162 18.53 1.80 22.86
CA LYS A 162 19.98 1.79 22.58
C LYS A 162 20.76 2.25 23.80
N ASN A 163 21.93 1.67 24.06
CA ASN A 163 22.93 2.18 24.99
C ASN A 163 24.29 1.48 24.77
N ASN A 164 25.31 1.86 25.56
CA ASN A 164 26.67 1.34 25.44
C ASN A 164 26.90 -0.06 26.02
N THR A 165 25.85 -0.73 26.52
CA THR A 165 25.91 -2.11 27.00
C THR A 165 25.04 -3.06 26.15
N GLN A 166 24.47 -2.57 25.05
CA GLN A 166 23.67 -3.37 24.14
C GLN A 166 24.52 -4.02 23.03
N GLY A 167 24.02 -5.10 22.50
CA GLY A 167 24.53 -5.77 21.31
C GLY A 167 23.76 -5.38 20.04
N LYS A 168 23.48 -6.38 19.20
CA LYS A 168 22.71 -6.23 17.97
C LYS A 168 21.82 -7.44 17.71
N PHE A 169 20.95 -7.31 16.73
CA PHE A 169 20.31 -8.45 16.08
C PHE A 169 20.82 -8.60 14.65
N THR A 170 21.12 -9.82 14.23
CA THR A 170 21.13 -10.16 12.81
C THR A 170 19.69 -10.33 12.35
N VAL A 171 19.38 -9.85 11.15
CA VAL A 171 18.01 -9.79 10.64
C VAL A 171 17.86 -10.63 9.38
N GLU A 172 16.79 -11.40 9.30
CA GLU A 172 16.37 -12.14 8.11
C GLU A 172 14.94 -11.78 7.77
N LEU A 173 14.67 -11.40 6.52
CA LEU A 173 13.34 -11.20 5.97
C LEU A 173 13.10 -12.23 4.87
N ASP A 174 12.06 -13.04 5.00
CA ASP A 174 11.70 -14.11 4.08
C ASP A 174 12.87 -15.05 3.77
N GLY A 175 13.66 -15.36 4.82
CA GLY A 175 14.85 -16.19 4.74
C GLY A 175 16.06 -15.56 4.07
N LYS A 176 16.04 -14.26 3.78
CA LYS A 176 17.17 -13.50 3.23
C LYS A 176 17.76 -12.59 4.29
N ALA A 177 19.08 -12.55 4.35
CA ALA A 177 19.79 -11.66 5.27
C ALA A 177 19.59 -10.20 4.89
N GLU A 178 19.31 -9.38 5.88
CA GLU A 178 19.17 -7.92 5.82
C GLU A 178 20.28 -7.24 6.65
N SER A 179 20.25 -5.90 6.73
CA SER A 179 21.12 -5.16 7.61
C SER A 179 20.84 -5.47 9.09
N ASP A 180 21.89 -5.52 9.91
CA ASP A 180 21.75 -5.75 11.35
C ASP A 180 20.97 -4.61 12.02
N ALA A 181 20.17 -4.97 13.04
CA ALA A 181 19.57 -4.01 13.97
C ALA A 181 20.54 -3.75 15.14
N VAL A 182 21.27 -2.64 15.08
CA VAL A 182 22.32 -2.29 16.05
C VAL A 182 21.75 -1.50 17.21
N LEU A 183 21.83 -2.05 18.42
CA LEU A 183 21.34 -1.42 19.65
C LEU A 183 22.48 -0.72 20.44
N TRP A 184 23.73 -1.02 20.10
CA TRP A 184 24.87 -0.33 20.71
C TRP A 184 24.92 1.14 20.31
N GLU A 185 25.20 2.01 21.27
CA GLU A 185 25.56 3.43 21.08
C GLU A 185 26.56 3.85 22.17
N GLU A 186 27.42 4.83 21.90
CA GLU A 186 28.46 5.28 22.86
C GLU A 186 27.88 5.91 24.14
N LYS A 187 26.61 6.36 24.08
CA LYS A 187 25.95 7.06 25.18
C LYS A 187 25.56 6.12 26.33
N SER A 188 25.96 6.42 27.55
CA SER A 188 25.44 5.75 28.74
C SER A 188 24.07 6.29 29.14
N GLY A 189 23.25 5.47 29.80
CA GLY A 189 21.90 5.85 30.27
C GLY A 189 20.78 5.61 29.27
N GLY A 190 21.13 5.20 28.05
CA GLY A 190 20.20 4.71 27.06
C GLY A 190 19.40 5.77 26.31
N SER A 191 19.03 5.45 25.08
CA SER A 191 18.07 6.16 24.26
C SER A 191 16.89 5.22 24.00
N PRO A 192 15.72 5.43 24.65
CA PRO A 192 14.56 4.56 24.50
C PRO A 192 13.89 4.78 23.14
N GLN A 193 13.08 3.83 22.71
CA GLN A 193 12.21 3.90 21.52
C GLN A 193 12.92 4.36 20.24
N GLN A 194 14.14 3.84 20.03
CA GLN A 194 14.88 4.12 18.80
C GLN A 194 14.52 3.13 17.70
N CYS A 195 14.24 3.63 16.49
CA CYS A 195 14.13 2.76 15.32
C CYS A 195 15.51 2.19 15.01
N VAL A 196 15.67 0.89 15.20
CA VAL A 196 16.94 0.17 15.01
C VAL A 196 16.97 -0.66 13.74
N PHE A 197 15.81 -0.88 13.11
CA PHE A 197 15.68 -1.52 11.81
C PHE A 197 14.43 -0.97 11.11
N GLU A 198 14.52 -0.78 9.80
CA GLU A 198 13.42 -0.37 8.95
C GLU A 198 13.52 -1.08 7.59
N LYS A 199 12.40 -1.60 7.12
CA LYS A 199 12.22 -2.09 5.76
C LYS A 199 10.89 -1.59 5.23
N THR A 200 10.93 -0.88 4.11
CA THR A 200 9.76 -0.33 3.41
C THR A 200 9.73 -0.83 1.97
N ASP A 201 8.70 -0.45 1.23
CA ASP A 201 8.52 -0.79 -0.18
C ASP A 201 8.44 -2.29 -0.48
N LEU A 202 7.96 -3.07 0.50
CA LEU A 202 7.63 -4.47 0.31
C LEU A 202 6.35 -4.61 -0.53
N GLU A 203 6.19 -5.73 -1.21
CA GLU A 203 4.90 -6.09 -1.79
C GLU A 203 3.87 -6.28 -0.66
N ASN A 204 2.60 -5.93 -0.89
CA ASN A 204 1.56 -6.16 0.12
C ASN A 204 1.14 -7.64 0.15
N THR A 205 2.01 -8.47 0.68
CA THR A 205 1.85 -9.93 0.85
C THR A 205 2.27 -10.35 2.25
N GLU A 206 2.18 -11.62 2.55
CA GLU A 206 2.70 -12.17 3.80
C GLU A 206 4.23 -12.19 3.80
N HIS A 207 4.82 -11.67 4.86
CA HIS A 207 6.26 -11.65 5.12
C HIS A 207 6.56 -12.22 6.49
N THR A 208 7.71 -12.87 6.63
CA THR A 208 8.23 -13.30 7.93
C THR A 208 9.59 -12.67 8.19
N ILE A 209 9.68 -11.91 9.28
CA ILE A 209 10.94 -11.34 9.74
C ILE A 209 11.42 -12.05 10.99
N LYS A 210 12.74 -12.27 11.08
CA LYS A 210 13.40 -12.90 12.22
C LYS A 210 14.59 -12.06 12.67
N PHE A 211 14.66 -11.85 13.96
CA PHE A 211 15.75 -11.16 14.64
C PHE A 211 16.48 -12.13 15.57
N THR A 212 17.78 -12.28 15.40
CA THR A 212 18.60 -13.21 16.22
C THR A 212 19.65 -12.40 16.99
N ALA A 213 19.66 -12.51 18.31
CA ALA A 213 20.59 -11.83 19.19
C ALA A 213 22.03 -12.20 18.89
N ALA A 214 22.87 -11.20 18.75
CA ALA A 214 24.28 -11.33 18.43
C ALA A 214 25.14 -10.30 19.19
N THR A 215 26.38 -10.66 19.44
CA THR A 215 27.34 -9.79 20.10
C THR A 215 27.72 -8.60 19.22
N ASP A 216 27.77 -7.41 19.83
CA ASP A 216 28.33 -6.20 19.23
C ASP A 216 29.14 -5.44 20.30
N HIS A 217 30.31 -4.91 19.94
CA HIS A 217 31.23 -4.22 20.87
C HIS A 217 31.47 -4.98 22.19
N GLY A 218 31.47 -6.31 22.15
CA GLY A 218 31.63 -7.18 23.32
C GLY A 218 30.40 -7.32 24.22
N ASN A 219 29.26 -6.79 23.80
CA ASN A 219 27.97 -6.88 24.51
C ASN A 219 27.02 -7.79 23.76
N ILE A 220 26.19 -8.53 24.51
CA ILE A 220 25.16 -9.42 23.98
C ILE A 220 23.75 -9.00 24.41
N ASN A 221 23.61 -8.09 25.38
CA ASN A 221 22.30 -7.66 25.82
C ASN A 221 21.54 -7.02 24.65
N VAL A 222 20.34 -7.44 24.42
CA VAL A 222 19.45 -6.84 23.42
C VAL A 222 18.03 -6.81 23.97
N ASN A 223 17.22 -5.92 23.42
CA ASN A 223 15.84 -5.76 23.85
C ASN A 223 14.92 -5.50 22.66
N ILE A 224 13.64 -5.77 22.86
CA ILE A 224 12.56 -5.34 22.00
C ILE A 224 11.61 -4.47 22.82
N ASP A 225 11.22 -3.33 22.25
CA ASP A 225 10.14 -2.47 22.74
C ASP A 225 8.87 -2.78 21.94
N TYR A 226 8.85 -2.49 20.65
CA TYR A 226 7.74 -2.81 19.76
C TYR A 226 8.15 -2.94 18.30
N LEU A 227 7.25 -3.51 17.50
CA LEU A 227 7.30 -3.45 16.03
C LEU A 227 6.19 -2.54 15.52
N GLU A 228 6.42 -1.88 14.40
CA GLU A 228 5.42 -1.11 13.67
C GLU A 228 5.30 -1.67 12.25
N VAL A 229 4.14 -2.21 11.91
CA VAL A 229 3.85 -2.81 10.60
C VAL A 229 3.05 -1.84 9.77
N PHE A 230 3.47 -1.62 8.54
CA PHE A 230 2.78 -0.75 7.59
C PHE A 230 1.93 -1.58 6.63
N THR A 231 0.65 -1.26 6.55
CA THR A 231 -0.26 -1.80 5.55
C THR A 231 -0.75 -0.67 4.64
N PRO A 232 -0.99 -0.93 3.35
CA PRO A 232 -1.72 0.04 2.55
C PRO A 232 -3.06 0.29 3.23
N ALA A 233 -3.53 1.54 3.26
CA ALA A 233 -4.93 1.77 3.58
C ALA A 233 -5.77 0.90 2.64
N ALA A 234 -6.81 0.27 3.16
CA ALA A 234 -7.79 -0.42 2.33
C ALA A 234 -8.20 0.56 1.23
N ALA A 235 -7.96 0.19 -0.03
CA ALA A 235 -8.36 1.03 -1.15
C ALA A 235 -9.83 1.40 -0.90
N SER A 236 -10.12 2.69 -0.77
CA SER A 236 -11.51 3.13 -0.69
C SER A 236 -12.14 2.71 -2.02
N VAL A 237 -12.99 1.70 -1.98
CA VAL A 237 -13.76 1.31 -3.15
C VAL A 237 -14.56 2.54 -3.53
N ASP A 238 -14.32 3.09 -4.72
CA ASP A 238 -15.14 4.19 -5.23
C ASP A 238 -16.57 3.67 -5.40
N LYS A 239 -17.41 4.04 -4.43
CA LYS A 239 -18.82 3.69 -4.42
C LYS A 239 -19.70 4.74 -5.11
N SER A 240 -19.10 5.74 -5.74
CA SER A 240 -19.84 6.87 -6.34
C SER A 240 -20.81 6.40 -7.43
N ALA A 241 -20.41 5.46 -8.28
CA ALA A 241 -21.28 4.87 -9.29
C ALA A 241 -22.41 4.06 -8.67
N LEU A 242 -22.14 3.32 -7.59
CA LEU A 242 -23.14 2.59 -6.84
C LEU A 242 -24.11 3.55 -6.14
N GLN A 243 -23.57 4.59 -5.49
CA GLN A 243 -24.37 5.62 -4.84
C GLN A 243 -25.30 6.35 -5.83
N ALA A 244 -24.76 6.72 -7.00
CA ALA A 244 -25.56 7.32 -8.07
C ALA A 244 -26.65 6.38 -8.60
N ALA A 245 -26.36 5.07 -8.69
CA ALA A 245 -27.34 4.06 -9.05
C ALA A 245 -28.42 3.92 -7.97
N ILE A 246 -28.04 3.86 -6.70
CA ILE A 246 -28.96 3.83 -5.56
C ILE A 246 -29.88 5.05 -5.59
N GLU A 247 -29.34 6.26 -5.73
CA GLU A 247 -30.12 7.50 -5.80
C GLU A 247 -31.08 7.49 -7.00
N LYS A 248 -30.62 7.07 -8.18
CA LYS A 248 -31.42 6.98 -9.41
C LYS A 248 -32.64 6.05 -9.24
N TYR A 249 -32.46 4.96 -8.50
CA TYR A 249 -33.50 3.92 -8.36
C TYR A 249 -34.25 3.96 -7.02
N SER A 250 -33.87 4.83 -6.09
CA SER A 250 -34.52 5.00 -4.79
C SER A 250 -36.00 5.44 -4.88
N GLY A 251 -36.38 6.08 -5.99
CA GLY A 251 -37.74 6.55 -6.24
C GLY A 251 -38.66 5.57 -6.95
N LEU A 252 -38.22 4.33 -7.24
CA LEU A 252 -39.03 3.35 -7.91
C LEU A 252 -40.20 2.88 -7.02
N ASN A 253 -41.39 2.76 -7.60
CA ASN A 253 -42.56 2.30 -6.88
C ASN A 253 -42.83 0.80 -7.20
N LYS A 254 -43.06 0.02 -6.16
CA LYS A 254 -43.36 -1.42 -6.29
C LYS A 254 -44.54 -1.72 -7.25
N ASP A 255 -45.55 -0.87 -7.24
CA ASP A 255 -46.77 -1.07 -8.02
C ASP A 255 -46.57 -0.97 -9.55
N ASP A 256 -45.44 -0.43 -9.97
CA ASP A 256 -45.08 -0.27 -11.38
C ASP A 256 -44.34 -1.51 -11.95
N TYR A 257 -44.10 -2.54 -11.13
CA TYR A 257 -43.31 -3.71 -11.52
C TYR A 257 -43.97 -5.02 -11.12
N ALA A 258 -43.63 -6.10 -11.87
CA ALA A 258 -44.05 -7.44 -11.47
C ALA A 258 -43.36 -7.83 -10.13
N GLU A 259 -44.10 -8.48 -9.25
CA GLU A 259 -43.69 -8.75 -7.85
C GLU A 259 -42.37 -9.51 -7.74
N ASN A 260 -42.12 -10.48 -8.62
CA ASN A 260 -40.87 -11.23 -8.66
C ASN A 260 -39.66 -10.32 -9.01
N LEU A 261 -39.81 -9.44 -10.01
CA LEU A 261 -38.76 -8.50 -10.44
C LEU A 261 -38.49 -7.45 -9.38
N TRP A 262 -39.53 -6.97 -8.69
CA TRP A 262 -39.39 -6.05 -7.57
C TRP A 262 -38.60 -6.67 -6.40
N ASN A 263 -38.89 -7.92 -6.07
CA ASN A 263 -38.23 -8.62 -4.96
C ASN A 263 -36.75 -8.89 -5.27
N GLU A 264 -36.41 -9.22 -6.51
CA GLU A 264 -35.02 -9.36 -6.96
C GLU A 264 -34.26 -8.02 -6.90
N PHE A 265 -34.86 -6.94 -7.41
CA PHE A 265 -34.32 -5.60 -7.32
C PHE A 265 -34.11 -5.15 -5.88
N LYS A 266 -35.15 -5.31 -5.02
CA LYS A 266 -35.09 -4.92 -3.61
C LYS A 266 -33.98 -5.65 -2.86
N THR A 267 -33.78 -6.95 -3.13
CA THR A 267 -32.73 -7.75 -2.52
C THR A 267 -31.36 -7.24 -2.95
N ALA A 268 -31.17 -6.93 -4.23
CA ALA A 268 -29.91 -6.38 -4.72
C ALA A 268 -29.63 -4.97 -4.16
N TYR A 269 -30.67 -4.13 -4.08
CA TYR A 269 -30.58 -2.77 -3.53
C TYR A 269 -30.23 -2.76 -2.04
N ASP A 270 -30.86 -3.62 -1.23
CA ASP A 270 -30.63 -3.68 0.22
C ASP A 270 -29.25 -4.28 0.57
N ASN A 271 -28.63 -5.01 -0.36
CA ASN A 271 -27.29 -5.59 -0.20
C ASN A 271 -26.17 -4.69 -0.73
N ALA A 272 -26.46 -3.56 -1.36
CA ALA A 272 -25.51 -2.62 -1.94
C ALA A 272 -25.07 -1.54 -0.97
#